data_ea38d66ae3f9c33a35b101b657e7f205
#
_entry.id   ea38d66ae3f9c33a35b101b657e7f205
#
_cell.length_a   1.000
_cell.length_b   1.000
_cell.length_c   1.000
_cell.angle_alpha   90.00
_cell.angle_beta   90.00
_cell.angle_gamma   90.00
#
_symmetry.space_group_name_H-M   'P 1'
#
loop_
_entity.id
_entity.type
_entity.pdbx_description
1 polymer ?
#
loop_
_entity_poly.entity_id
_entity_poly.type
_entity_poly.pdbx_seq_one_letter_code
_entity_poly.pdbx_strand_id
1 'polypeptide(L)'
;MMRWSIATLCLSGLLLWASWQPETAPTTLQWTTTDGKTVRLSDLRNAKAVVFITLSTRCPAVPRYAPRLNRLYETYHTRGVAFYGIYPEADETLEGIRAHAQQLGLKFPIVRQGAVAIARAVGATHVPQAFVLNRKGAVVYSGAIDSATKREVAQHHYLRDVLHLPRHPRPQSEDLVPDPSGYLIDACALILGKPPS
;
A
#
# COMPACT_ATOMS: atom_id res chain seq x y z
N MET A 1 4.56 20.12 -69.46
CA MET A 1 5.66 19.77 -68.50
C MET A 1 5.23 20.25 -67.14
N MET A 2 4.73 19.34 -66.34
CA MET A 2 4.15 19.67 -65.00
C MET A 2 4.89 18.83 -63.96
N ARG A 3 5.82 19.46 -63.20
CA ARG A 3 6.57 18.85 -62.09
C ARG A 3 5.77 19.00 -60.82
N TRP A 4 5.19 17.93 -60.35
CA TRP A 4 4.53 17.88 -59.03
C TRP A 4 5.59 17.52 -57.96
N SER A 5 5.81 18.43 -57.07
CA SER A 5 6.63 18.27 -55.88
C SER A 5 5.87 17.43 -54.86
N ILE A 6 6.37 16.23 -54.58
CA ILE A 6 5.96 15.38 -53.47
C ILE A 6 6.87 15.73 -52.28
N ALA A 7 6.45 16.64 -51.48
CA ALA A 7 7.09 16.90 -50.19
C ALA A 7 6.02 17.44 -49.23
N THR A 8 5.45 16.60 -48.42
CA THR A 8 4.85 16.94 -47.10
C THR A 8 3.96 15.81 -46.64
N LEU A 9 4.51 14.84 -45.92
CA LEU A 9 3.74 13.94 -45.05
C LEU A 9 4.72 13.07 -44.21
N CYS A 10 5.46 13.72 -43.34
CA CYS A 10 6.22 13.02 -42.27
C CYS A 10 6.30 13.90 -41.01
N LEU A 11 5.15 14.26 -40.43
CA LEU A 11 5.12 14.96 -39.15
C LEU A 11 3.82 14.65 -38.40
N SER A 12 3.62 13.40 -38.03
CA SER A 12 2.49 13.04 -37.13
C SER A 12 2.74 11.78 -36.31
N GLY A 13 3.99 11.46 -35.99
CA GLY A 13 4.36 10.24 -35.29
C GLY A 13 5.05 10.43 -33.92
N LEU A 14 4.95 11.61 -33.32
CA LEU A 14 5.65 11.91 -32.08
C LEU A 14 4.69 12.58 -31.12
N LEU A 15 3.90 11.87 -30.38
CA LEU A 15 3.26 12.36 -29.14
C LEU A 15 2.31 11.31 -28.52
N LEU A 16 2.77 10.14 -28.13
CA LEU A 16 2.05 9.30 -27.18
C LEU A 16 3.04 8.45 -26.36
N TRP A 17 4.09 9.05 -25.88
CA TRP A 17 4.74 8.51 -24.69
C TRP A 17 4.02 9.10 -23.49
N ALA A 18 2.88 8.52 -23.15
CA ALA A 18 2.24 8.78 -21.88
C ALA A 18 3.26 8.41 -20.79
N SER A 19 3.88 9.44 -20.25
CA SER A 19 4.82 9.37 -19.14
C SER A 19 4.08 8.72 -17.99
N TRP A 20 4.32 7.44 -17.75
CA TRP A 20 3.95 6.81 -16.50
C TRP A 20 4.75 7.50 -15.39
N GLN A 21 4.14 8.46 -14.77
CA GLN A 21 4.65 9.06 -13.55
C GLN A 21 4.22 8.16 -12.39
N PRO A 22 5.14 7.64 -11.56
CA PRO A 22 4.75 6.97 -10.34
C PRO A 22 3.94 7.95 -9.50
N GLU A 23 2.73 7.56 -9.13
CA GLU A 23 1.87 8.38 -8.28
C GLU A 23 2.60 8.64 -6.97
N THR A 24 2.96 9.89 -6.73
CA THR A 24 3.59 10.31 -5.48
C THR A 24 2.49 10.68 -4.51
N ALA A 25 2.48 10.07 -3.34
CA ALA A 25 1.58 10.49 -2.28
C ALA A 25 1.81 11.98 -1.97
N PRO A 26 0.74 12.76 -1.76
CA PRO A 26 0.87 14.18 -1.48
C PRO A 26 1.81 14.42 -0.29
N THR A 27 2.79 15.30 -0.44
CA THR A 27 3.73 15.66 0.65
C THR A 27 3.03 16.27 1.86
N THR A 28 1.80 16.75 1.67
CA THR A 28 0.91 17.28 2.70
C THR A 28 0.17 16.20 3.50
N LEU A 29 0.35 14.91 3.16
CA LEU A 29 -0.33 13.82 3.85
C LEU A 29 0.04 13.82 5.33
N GLN A 30 -0.99 13.90 6.19
CA GLN A 30 -0.88 13.95 7.64
C GLN A 30 -1.87 12.99 8.27
N TRP A 31 -1.47 12.38 9.38
CA TRP A 31 -2.33 11.49 10.15
C TRP A 31 -2.04 11.56 11.64
N THR A 32 -2.97 11.07 12.45
CA THR A 32 -2.81 10.94 13.89
C THR A 32 -2.96 9.47 14.28
N THR A 33 -2.04 8.97 15.08
CA THR A 33 -2.04 7.60 15.59
C THR A 33 -2.95 7.44 16.80
N THR A 34 -3.27 6.21 17.19
CA THR A 34 -4.16 5.90 18.31
C THR A 34 -3.60 6.34 19.68
N ASP A 35 -2.30 6.56 19.78
CA ASP A 35 -1.61 7.14 20.94
C ASP A 35 -1.59 8.69 20.93
N GLY A 36 -2.22 9.32 19.92
CA GLY A 36 -2.36 10.77 19.81
C GLY A 36 -1.21 11.48 19.09
N LYS A 37 -0.20 10.76 18.60
CA LYS A 37 0.92 11.37 17.87
C LYS A 37 0.49 11.76 16.46
N THR A 38 0.67 13.04 16.11
CA THR A 38 0.48 13.53 14.73
C THR A 38 1.78 13.40 13.94
N VAL A 39 1.67 12.84 12.74
CA VAL A 39 2.80 12.58 11.83
C VAL A 39 2.45 13.15 10.45
N ARG A 40 3.42 13.80 9.82
CA ARG A 40 3.36 14.20 8.41
C ARG A 40 4.29 13.32 7.59
N LEU A 41 3.91 13.02 6.36
CA LEU A 41 4.77 12.26 5.46
C LEU A 41 6.14 12.95 5.28
N SER A 42 6.16 14.29 5.28
CA SER A 42 7.39 15.09 5.23
C SER A 42 8.35 14.83 6.40
N ASP A 43 7.83 14.48 7.58
CA ASP A 43 8.65 14.25 8.78
C ASP A 43 9.40 12.90 8.69
N LEU A 44 8.97 12.03 7.78
CA LEU A 44 9.53 10.69 7.57
C LEU A 44 10.60 10.65 6.45
N ARG A 45 11.09 11.78 5.97
CA ARG A 45 12.13 11.85 4.93
C ARG A 45 13.44 11.16 5.33
N ASN A 46 13.71 11.07 6.63
CA ASN A 46 14.87 10.35 7.17
C ASN A 46 14.63 8.84 7.29
N ALA A 47 13.40 8.37 7.22
CA ALA A 47 13.11 6.96 7.13
C ALA A 47 13.59 6.40 5.79
N LYS A 48 14.10 5.16 5.79
CA LYS A 48 14.50 4.49 4.55
C LYS A 48 13.32 4.17 3.66
N ALA A 49 12.19 3.82 4.28
CA ALA A 49 10.90 3.60 3.65
C ALA A 49 9.77 3.83 4.66
N VAL A 50 8.56 4.05 4.15
CA VAL A 50 7.33 4.06 4.95
C VAL A 50 6.43 2.94 4.46
N VAL A 51 5.96 2.11 5.38
CA VAL A 51 5.06 0.99 5.11
C VAL A 51 3.68 1.32 5.67
N PHE A 52 2.66 1.24 4.83
CA PHE A 52 1.26 1.25 5.26
C PHE A 52 0.66 -0.15 5.04
N ILE A 53 -0.08 -0.63 6.02
CA ILE A 53 -0.83 -1.89 5.94
C ILE A 53 -2.30 -1.57 6.16
N THR A 54 -3.15 -1.90 5.17
CA THR A 54 -4.61 -1.81 5.35
C THR A 54 -5.09 -2.92 6.25
N LEU A 55 -5.90 -2.58 7.24
CA LEU A 55 -6.48 -3.46 8.24
C LEU A 55 -7.99 -3.21 8.33
N SER A 56 -8.75 -4.20 8.80
CA SER A 56 -10.17 -4.07 9.11
C SER A 56 -10.52 -4.99 10.28
N THR A 57 -11.38 -4.53 11.17
CA THR A 57 -11.93 -5.33 12.27
C THR A 57 -12.82 -6.47 11.76
N ARG A 58 -13.33 -6.34 10.55
CA ARG A 58 -14.25 -7.29 9.91
C ARG A 58 -13.56 -8.31 9.00
N CYS A 59 -12.30 -8.08 8.65
CA CYS A 59 -11.60 -8.96 7.71
C CYS A 59 -11.00 -10.19 8.40
N PRO A 60 -11.50 -11.41 8.13
CA PRO A 60 -11.03 -12.64 8.80
C PRO A 60 -9.60 -13.04 8.43
N ALA A 61 -9.01 -12.41 7.41
CA ALA A 61 -7.63 -12.63 7.03
C ALA A 61 -6.65 -11.90 7.96
N VAL A 62 -6.98 -10.71 8.46
CA VAL A 62 -6.08 -9.86 9.24
C VAL A 62 -5.47 -10.58 10.45
N PRO A 63 -6.23 -11.35 11.28
CA PRO A 63 -5.66 -12.08 12.40
C PRO A 63 -4.56 -13.08 11.99
N ARG A 64 -4.65 -13.66 10.81
CA ARG A 64 -3.65 -14.61 10.32
C ARG A 64 -2.34 -13.95 9.93
N TYR A 65 -2.39 -12.68 9.50
CA TYR A 65 -1.21 -11.91 9.12
C TYR A 65 -0.52 -11.22 10.30
N ALA A 66 -1.24 -10.97 11.42
CA ALA A 66 -0.71 -10.23 12.57
C ALA A 66 0.65 -10.72 13.09
N PRO A 67 0.90 -12.02 13.30
CA PRO A 67 2.21 -12.48 13.75
C PRO A 67 3.33 -12.22 12.74
N ARG A 68 3.03 -12.28 11.43
CA ARG A 68 4.01 -12.03 10.38
C ARG A 68 4.31 -10.55 10.23
N LEU A 69 3.29 -9.71 10.31
CA LEU A 69 3.42 -8.25 10.31
C LEU A 69 4.25 -7.76 11.50
N ASN A 70 4.04 -8.34 12.69
CA ASN A 70 4.84 -8.02 13.86
C ASN A 70 6.32 -8.37 13.65
N ARG A 71 6.63 -9.56 13.10
CA ARG A 71 8.02 -9.94 12.79
C ARG A 71 8.66 -9.02 11.76
N LEU A 72 7.92 -8.60 10.72
CA LEU A 72 8.41 -7.63 9.76
C LEU A 72 8.69 -6.29 10.43
N TYR A 73 7.77 -5.80 11.24
CA TYR A 73 7.97 -4.57 12.00
C TYR A 73 9.22 -4.64 12.89
N GLU A 74 9.34 -5.67 13.73
CA GLU A 74 10.50 -5.85 14.63
C GLU A 74 11.83 -5.90 13.87
N THR A 75 11.83 -6.52 12.69
CA THR A 75 13.04 -6.64 11.86
C THR A 75 13.44 -5.32 11.21
N TYR A 76 12.47 -4.53 10.72
CA TYR A 76 12.78 -3.41 9.83
C TYR A 76 12.66 -2.05 10.49
N HIS A 77 11.90 -1.89 11.59
CA HIS A 77 11.82 -0.59 12.26
C HIS A 77 13.19 -0.16 12.83
N THR A 78 13.97 -1.09 13.37
CA THR A 78 15.35 -0.83 13.84
C THR A 78 16.31 -0.49 12.71
N ARG A 79 15.94 -0.84 11.47
CA ARG A 79 16.70 -0.53 10.26
C ARG A 79 16.28 0.79 9.60
N GLY A 80 15.37 1.54 10.25
CA GLY A 80 14.91 2.85 9.80
C GLY A 80 13.70 2.82 8.85
N VAL A 81 12.91 1.74 8.86
CA VAL A 81 11.62 1.67 8.15
C VAL A 81 10.50 2.05 9.11
N ALA A 82 9.67 3.03 8.73
CA ALA A 82 8.48 3.40 9.47
C ALA A 82 7.30 2.51 9.06
N PHE A 83 6.51 2.02 10.03
CA PHE A 83 5.33 1.19 9.79
C PHE A 83 4.09 1.83 10.39
N TYR A 84 2.96 1.70 9.69
CA TYR A 84 1.65 2.16 10.14
C TYR A 84 0.57 1.21 9.68
N GLY A 85 -0.30 0.79 10.61
CA GLY A 85 -1.56 0.14 10.29
C GLY A 85 -2.63 1.19 10.03
N ILE A 86 -3.39 1.06 8.97
CA ILE A 86 -4.49 1.96 8.63
C ILE A 86 -5.80 1.18 8.55
N TYR A 87 -6.85 1.72 9.16
CA TYR A 87 -8.21 1.21 9.10
C TYR A 87 -9.01 2.19 8.23
N PRO A 88 -9.18 1.92 6.93
CA PRO A 88 -9.74 2.88 5.99
C PRO A 88 -11.27 2.96 6.03
N GLU A 89 -11.93 2.11 6.81
CA GLU A 89 -13.39 2.07 6.91
C GLU A 89 -13.90 3.22 7.77
N ALA A 90 -14.81 4.02 7.21
CA ALA A 90 -15.26 5.26 7.84
C ALA A 90 -16.13 5.01 9.09
N ASP A 91 -16.75 3.84 9.19
CA ASP A 91 -17.65 3.46 10.29
C ASP A 91 -16.95 2.69 11.43
N GLU A 92 -15.64 2.43 11.32
CA GLU A 92 -14.87 1.84 12.40
C GLU A 92 -14.60 2.84 13.54
N THR A 93 -15.02 2.49 14.73
CA THR A 93 -14.81 3.34 15.91
C THR A 93 -13.37 3.24 16.41
N LEU A 94 -12.89 4.33 17.04
CA LEU A 94 -11.56 4.32 17.66
C LEU A 94 -11.41 3.21 18.70
N GLU A 95 -12.47 2.96 19.49
CA GLU A 95 -12.49 1.91 20.50
C GLU A 95 -12.37 0.53 19.85
N GLY A 96 -13.15 0.25 18.79
CA GLY A 96 -13.07 -0.99 18.02
C GLY A 96 -11.70 -1.21 17.42
N ILE A 97 -11.10 -0.19 16.82
CA ILE A 97 -9.74 -0.24 16.26
C ILE A 97 -8.70 -0.58 17.34
N ARG A 98 -8.78 0.09 18.51
CA ARG A 98 -7.85 -0.17 19.62
C ARG A 98 -8.00 -1.59 20.16
N ALA A 99 -9.24 -2.03 20.40
CA ALA A 99 -9.54 -3.37 20.90
C ALA A 99 -9.01 -4.44 19.92
N HIS A 100 -9.26 -4.27 18.63
CA HIS A 100 -8.78 -5.18 17.60
C HIS A 100 -7.25 -5.22 17.52
N ALA A 101 -6.59 -4.06 17.49
CA ALA A 101 -5.13 -3.99 17.47
C ALA A 101 -4.50 -4.65 18.72
N GLN A 102 -5.11 -4.46 19.89
CA GLN A 102 -4.69 -5.07 21.14
C GLN A 102 -4.91 -6.60 21.13
N GLN A 103 -6.08 -7.06 20.69
CA GLN A 103 -6.39 -8.48 20.55
C GLN A 103 -5.40 -9.21 19.62
N LEU A 104 -4.98 -8.55 18.56
CA LEU A 104 -4.02 -9.09 17.61
C LEU A 104 -2.56 -8.91 18.04
N GLY A 105 -2.32 -8.20 19.15
CA GLY A 105 -0.98 -7.88 19.63
C GLY A 105 -0.15 -7.12 18.62
N LEU A 106 -0.75 -6.20 17.85
CA LEU A 106 -0.03 -5.42 16.84
C LEU A 106 0.99 -4.50 17.53
N LYS A 107 2.24 -4.54 17.06
CA LYS A 107 3.37 -3.85 17.68
C LYS A 107 3.72 -2.51 17.00
N PHE A 108 3.17 -2.26 15.82
CA PHE A 108 3.40 -1.03 15.07
C PHE A 108 2.29 -0.01 15.29
N PRO A 109 2.57 1.30 15.11
CA PRO A 109 1.59 2.36 15.28
C PRO A 109 0.36 2.18 14.38
N ILE A 110 -0.81 2.44 14.97
CA ILE A 110 -2.10 2.37 14.27
C ILE A 110 -2.60 3.79 14.04
N VAL A 111 -3.03 4.07 12.83
CA VAL A 111 -3.58 5.38 12.44
C VAL A 111 -5.02 5.48 12.91
N ARG A 112 -5.33 6.57 13.61
CA ARG A 112 -6.66 6.95 14.05
C ARG A 112 -7.36 7.87 13.04
N GLN A 113 -6.70 9.00 12.69
CA GLN A 113 -7.23 10.00 11.77
C GLN A 113 -6.36 10.05 10.53
N GLY A 114 -6.99 10.23 9.36
CA GLY A 114 -6.29 10.27 8.09
C GLY A 114 -6.15 8.92 7.38
N ALA A 115 -6.62 7.81 7.96
CA ALA A 115 -6.54 6.48 7.36
C ALA A 115 -7.17 6.42 5.96
N VAL A 116 -8.37 7.01 5.78
CA VAL A 116 -9.04 7.10 4.47
C VAL A 116 -8.22 7.92 3.47
N ALA A 117 -7.65 9.04 3.93
CA ALA A 117 -6.82 9.89 3.07
C ALA A 117 -5.54 9.15 2.63
N ILE A 118 -4.90 8.42 3.54
CA ILE A 118 -3.73 7.57 3.22
C ILE A 118 -4.16 6.50 2.21
N ALA A 119 -5.23 5.75 2.49
CA ALA A 119 -5.70 4.67 1.62
C ALA A 119 -5.95 5.16 0.19
N ARG A 120 -6.59 6.32 0.03
CA ARG A 120 -6.79 6.96 -1.28
C ARG A 120 -5.47 7.37 -1.93
N ALA A 121 -4.57 7.99 -1.16
CA ALA A 121 -3.30 8.47 -1.68
C ALA A 121 -2.35 7.34 -2.15
N VAL A 122 -2.46 6.14 -1.57
CA VAL A 122 -1.65 4.98 -1.96
C VAL A 122 -2.38 4.04 -2.94
N GLY A 123 -3.65 4.35 -3.29
CA GLY A 123 -4.44 3.52 -4.19
C GLY A 123 -4.88 2.19 -3.56
N ALA A 124 -5.26 2.18 -2.28
CA ALA A 124 -5.72 0.97 -1.60
C ALA A 124 -7.06 0.47 -2.18
N THR A 125 -7.14 -0.83 -2.44
CA THR A 125 -8.31 -1.48 -3.05
C THR A 125 -8.86 -2.63 -2.23
N HIS A 126 -8.08 -3.19 -1.32
CA HIS A 126 -8.48 -4.35 -0.50
C HIS A 126 -7.78 -4.39 0.87
N VAL A 127 -8.17 -5.34 1.71
CA VAL A 127 -7.64 -5.57 3.06
C VAL A 127 -7.38 -7.08 3.25
N PRO A 128 -6.21 -7.49 3.75
CA PRO A 128 -5.03 -6.67 4.00
C PRO A 128 -4.23 -6.42 2.72
N GLN A 129 -3.66 -5.23 2.59
CA GLN A 129 -2.77 -4.84 1.49
C GLN A 129 -1.59 -4.06 2.08
N ALA A 130 -0.40 -4.25 1.51
CA ALA A 130 0.80 -3.56 1.92
C ALA A 130 1.23 -2.54 0.86
N PHE A 131 1.68 -1.37 1.33
CA PHE A 131 2.25 -0.31 0.51
C PHE A 131 3.61 0.07 1.07
N VAL A 132 4.58 0.25 0.19
CA VAL A 132 5.89 0.77 0.57
C VAL A 132 6.13 2.06 -0.20
N LEU A 133 6.41 3.12 0.54
CA LEU A 133 6.78 4.41 -0.01
C LEU A 133 8.29 4.62 0.19
N ASN A 134 8.94 5.16 -0.83
CA ASN A 134 10.33 5.57 -0.74
C ASN A 134 10.46 6.96 -0.03
N ARG A 135 11.70 7.43 0.15
CA ARG A 135 11.99 8.73 0.78
C ARG A 135 11.37 9.95 0.07
N LYS A 136 10.99 9.80 -1.20
CA LYS A 136 10.35 10.85 -1.98
C LYS A 136 8.82 10.81 -1.86
N GLY A 137 8.26 9.86 -1.10
CA GLY A 137 6.82 9.63 -0.98
C GLY A 137 6.20 8.89 -2.17
N ALA A 138 7.00 8.40 -3.11
CA ALA A 138 6.50 7.60 -4.21
C ALA A 138 6.21 6.17 -3.74
N VAL A 139 5.06 5.63 -4.12
CA VAL A 139 4.70 4.22 -3.88
C VAL A 139 5.58 3.35 -4.77
N VAL A 140 6.44 2.56 -4.17
CA VAL A 140 7.36 1.63 -4.85
C VAL A 140 6.89 0.18 -4.77
N TYR A 141 5.92 -0.10 -3.90
CA TYR A 141 5.25 -1.38 -3.80
C TYR A 141 3.79 -1.20 -3.39
N SER A 142 2.91 -1.96 -4.01
CA SER A 142 1.50 -2.10 -3.65
C SER A 142 1.09 -3.54 -3.91
N GLY A 143 0.69 -4.29 -2.87
CA GLY A 143 0.32 -5.68 -3.06
C GLY A 143 0.19 -6.50 -1.78
N ALA A 144 0.22 -7.83 -1.95
CA ALA A 144 0.07 -8.79 -0.86
C ALA A 144 1.27 -8.73 0.11
N ILE A 145 1.05 -9.18 1.35
CA ILE A 145 2.10 -9.31 2.35
C ILE A 145 3.00 -10.50 2.03
N ASP A 146 2.39 -11.62 1.69
CA ASP A 146 3.04 -12.85 1.25
C ASP A 146 2.05 -13.75 0.47
N SER A 147 2.49 -14.91 0.01
CA SER A 147 1.69 -15.87 -0.77
C SER A 147 0.81 -16.80 0.08
N ALA A 148 0.83 -16.70 1.42
CA ALA A 148 0.07 -17.60 2.27
C ALA A 148 -1.41 -17.19 2.35
N THR A 149 -2.28 -17.97 1.74
CA THR A 149 -3.72 -17.69 1.66
C THR A 149 -4.53 -18.22 2.84
N LYS A 150 -4.16 -19.37 3.42
CA LYS A 150 -4.88 -19.98 4.55
C LYS A 150 -3.93 -20.41 5.67
N ARG A 151 -3.72 -21.72 5.86
CA ARG A 151 -2.81 -22.29 6.86
C ARG A 151 -1.45 -22.69 6.28
N GLU A 152 -1.23 -22.38 5.03
CA GLU A 152 0.00 -22.74 4.32
C GLU A 152 1.17 -21.87 4.74
N VAL A 153 2.35 -22.45 4.65
CA VAL A 153 3.60 -21.71 4.80
C VAL A 153 3.78 -20.86 3.55
N ALA A 154 4.03 -19.56 3.72
CA ALA A 154 4.27 -18.68 2.60
C ALA A 154 5.48 -19.15 1.80
N GLN A 155 5.31 -19.39 0.50
CA GLN A 155 6.40 -19.70 -0.42
C GLN A 155 7.12 -18.42 -0.87
N HIS A 156 6.37 -17.33 -1.02
CA HIS A 156 6.89 -16.01 -1.39
C HIS A 156 6.58 -14.99 -0.30
N HIS A 157 7.55 -14.13 -0.01
CA HIS A 157 7.47 -13.12 1.05
C HIS A 157 7.57 -11.71 0.45
N TYR A 158 6.60 -11.35 -0.36
CA TYR A 158 6.63 -10.15 -1.20
C TYR A 158 7.05 -8.87 -0.45
N LEU A 159 6.36 -8.53 0.65
CA LEU A 159 6.69 -7.34 1.43
C LEU A 159 8.11 -7.42 2.01
N ARG A 160 8.51 -8.58 2.54
CA ARG A 160 9.86 -8.77 3.07
C ARG A 160 10.91 -8.55 1.99
N ASP A 161 10.70 -9.10 0.81
CA ASP A 161 11.66 -9.07 -0.27
C ASP A 161 11.84 -7.64 -0.79
N VAL A 162 10.76 -6.87 -0.90
CA VAL A 162 10.83 -5.42 -1.21
C VAL A 162 11.61 -4.64 -0.14
N LEU A 163 11.41 -4.94 1.14
CA LEU A 163 12.10 -4.25 2.23
C LEU A 163 13.58 -4.65 2.36
N HIS A 164 13.97 -5.79 1.78
CA HIS A 164 15.35 -6.30 1.84
C HIS A 164 16.25 -5.70 0.75
N LEU A 165 15.68 -5.28 -0.37
CA LEU A 165 16.43 -4.77 -1.52
C LEU A 165 16.90 -3.33 -1.29
N PRO A 166 18.21 -3.01 -1.48
CA PRO A 166 18.75 -1.67 -1.27
C PRO A 166 18.30 -0.63 -2.32
N ARG A 167 17.79 -1.07 -3.45
CA ARG A 167 17.17 -0.24 -4.50
C ARG A 167 16.07 -1.08 -5.13
N HIS A 168 14.83 -0.70 -4.87
CA HIS A 168 13.65 -1.42 -5.31
C HIS A 168 13.54 -1.49 -6.84
N PRO A 169 13.85 -2.62 -7.51
CA PRO A 169 13.21 -2.89 -8.78
C PRO A 169 11.73 -3.08 -8.46
N ARG A 170 10.87 -2.42 -9.20
CA ARG A 170 9.42 -2.60 -9.11
C ARG A 170 9.14 -4.08 -9.38
N PRO A 171 8.48 -4.83 -8.48
CA PRO A 171 7.85 -6.07 -8.88
C PRO A 171 6.89 -5.72 -10.01
N GLN A 172 7.01 -6.37 -11.14
CA GLN A 172 6.10 -6.14 -12.25
C GLN A 172 4.71 -6.58 -11.80
N SER A 173 3.67 -5.89 -12.26
CA SER A 173 2.28 -6.19 -11.90
C SER A 173 1.84 -7.63 -12.23
N GLU A 174 2.61 -8.33 -13.04
CA GLU A 174 2.42 -9.73 -13.39
C GLU A 174 2.88 -10.70 -12.29
N ASP A 175 3.76 -10.28 -11.37
CA ASP A 175 4.18 -11.07 -10.21
C ASP A 175 3.23 -10.93 -9.01
N LEU A 176 2.24 -10.03 -9.11
CA LEU A 176 1.16 -9.89 -8.15
C LEU A 176 0.11 -10.95 -8.47
N VAL A 177 0.38 -12.18 -8.06
CA VAL A 177 -0.62 -13.25 -8.12
C VAL A 177 -1.85 -12.75 -7.36
N PRO A 178 -3.02 -12.60 -8.01
CA PRO A 178 -4.26 -12.29 -7.33
C PRO A 178 -4.41 -13.34 -6.23
N ASP A 179 -4.77 -12.93 -5.02
CA ASP A 179 -5.09 -13.88 -3.95
C ASP A 179 -6.12 -14.87 -4.52
N PRO A 180 -5.78 -16.18 -4.68
CA PRO A 180 -6.70 -17.16 -5.24
C PRO A 180 -7.95 -17.37 -4.39
N SER A 181 -8.01 -16.78 -3.19
CA SER A 181 -9.22 -16.68 -2.38
C SER A 181 -10.09 -15.49 -2.80
N GLY A 182 -10.40 -15.32 -4.08
CA GLY A 182 -11.20 -14.21 -4.64
C GLY A 182 -12.51 -13.87 -3.89
N TYR A 183 -12.88 -14.70 -2.93
CA TYR A 183 -13.98 -14.50 -2.00
C TYR A 183 -13.73 -13.41 -0.93
N LEU A 184 -12.47 -13.13 -0.58
CA LEU A 184 -12.12 -12.13 0.45
C LEU A 184 -11.91 -10.72 -0.14
N ILE A 185 -11.64 -10.63 -1.44
CA ILE A 185 -11.40 -9.36 -2.12
C ILE A 185 -12.72 -8.58 -2.25
N ASP A 186 -13.80 -9.25 -2.63
CA ASP A 186 -15.09 -8.60 -2.82
C ASP A 186 -15.73 -8.13 -1.51
N ALA A 187 -15.61 -8.90 -0.43
CA ALA A 187 -16.17 -8.53 0.86
C ALA A 187 -15.44 -7.32 1.50
N CYS A 188 -14.13 -7.20 1.26
CA CYS A 188 -13.35 -6.07 1.78
C CYS A 188 -13.32 -4.87 0.80
N ALA A 189 -13.53 -5.07 -0.50
CA ALA A 189 -13.59 -3.98 -1.50
C ALA A 189 -14.86 -3.12 -1.36
N LEU A 190 -15.98 -3.73 -0.97
CA LEU A 190 -17.25 -3.03 -0.67
C LEU A 190 -17.11 -2.00 0.45
N ILE A 191 -16.14 -2.17 1.34
CA ILE A 191 -15.92 -1.35 2.52
C ILE A 191 -15.19 -0.04 2.19
N LEU A 192 -14.45 0.01 1.10
CA LEU A 192 -13.75 1.22 0.65
C LEU A 192 -14.65 2.20 -0.13
N GLY A 193 -15.97 1.95 -0.18
CA GLY A 193 -16.94 2.87 -0.75
C GLY A 193 -16.85 3.01 -2.28
N LYS A 194 -16.41 1.95 -2.99
CA LYS A 194 -16.54 1.90 -4.44
C LYS A 194 -18.00 1.56 -4.77
N PRO A 195 -18.72 2.37 -5.58
CA PRO A 195 -20.07 2.02 -5.98
C PRO A 195 -20.05 0.70 -6.74
N PRO A 196 -21.10 -0.15 -6.62
CA PRO A 196 -21.24 -1.32 -7.43
C PRO A 196 -21.25 -0.91 -8.90
N SER A 197 -20.41 -1.55 -9.69
CA SER A 197 -20.35 -1.44 -11.14
C SER A 197 -21.59 -2.01 -11.80
#